data_8c01fe482fa42fdb3c01bbdd805f1f5f
#
_entry.id   8c01fe482fa42fdb3c01bbdd805f1f5f
#
_cell.length_a   1.000
_cell.length_b   1.000
_cell.length_c   1.000
_cell.angle_alpha   90.00
_cell.angle_beta   90.00
_cell.angle_gamma   90.00
#
_symmetry.space_group_name_H-M   'P 1'
#
loop_
_entity.id
_entity.type
_entity.pdbx_description
1 polymer ?
#
loop_
_entity_poly.entity_id
_entity_poly.type
_entity_poly.pdbx_seq_one_letter_code
_entity_poly.pdbx_strand_id
1 'polypeptide(L)'
;MVDKGTIVLECGHALQKNGYEIRILNTINFKKSMHYNPFAYIHSEKDILKLVTTLIANTKGDGKSGDEFWTKAETLLYCALIGYIHYEAPVEEQNFATLIEFINAMEVREDDEEFQNPVDIMFENLEKKNPKHFAVRQYKKYKLAAGVINYKRFLIQSYERQPMAA
;
A
#
# COMPACT_ATOMS: atom_id res chain seq x y z
N MET A 1 -17.92 5.91 15.37
CA MET A 1 -18.96 5.14 16.10
C MET A 1 -19.45 4.06 15.15
N VAL A 2 -19.29 2.80 15.51
CA VAL A 2 -19.81 1.69 14.68
C VAL A 2 -21.22 1.42 15.19
N ASP A 3 -22.23 1.73 14.38
CA ASP A 3 -23.63 1.47 14.70
C ASP A 3 -24.06 0.15 14.06
N LYS A 4 -24.90 -0.61 14.76
CA LYS A 4 -25.49 -1.87 14.28
C LYS A 4 -26.68 -1.67 13.33
N GLY A 5 -26.82 -0.49 12.72
CA GLY A 5 -27.89 -0.13 11.80
C GLY A 5 -29.09 0.57 12.46
N THR A 6 -29.11 0.69 13.78
CA THR A 6 -30.19 1.30 14.53
C THR A 6 -30.43 2.77 14.18
N ILE A 7 -29.35 3.55 14.09
CA ILE A 7 -29.40 4.98 13.69
C ILE A 7 -30.00 5.14 12.29
N VAL A 8 -29.62 4.29 11.35
CA VAL A 8 -30.14 4.35 9.99
C VAL A 8 -31.64 4.07 9.95
N LEU A 9 -32.09 3.09 10.73
CA LEU A 9 -33.52 2.72 10.81
C LEU A 9 -34.35 3.78 11.49
N GLU A 10 -33.86 4.36 12.59
CA GLU A 10 -34.61 5.32 13.43
C GLU A 10 -34.55 6.75 12.89
N CYS A 11 -33.35 7.19 12.42
CA CYS A 11 -33.10 8.58 12.06
C CYS A 11 -32.86 8.79 10.56
N GLY A 12 -32.67 7.73 9.76
CA GLY A 12 -32.25 7.82 8.35
C GLY A 12 -33.22 8.68 7.52
N HIS A 13 -34.50 8.47 7.65
CA HIS A 13 -35.52 9.26 6.94
C HIS A 13 -35.48 10.75 7.33
N ALA A 14 -35.36 11.05 8.63
CA ALA A 14 -35.28 12.42 9.11
C ALA A 14 -34.01 13.13 8.61
N LEU A 15 -32.86 12.44 8.60
CA LEU A 15 -31.62 12.97 8.08
C LEU A 15 -31.73 13.27 6.58
N GLN A 16 -32.27 12.33 5.80
CA GLN A 16 -32.48 12.50 4.37
C GLN A 16 -33.41 13.69 4.04
N LYS A 17 -34.51 13.82 4.81
CA LYS A 17 -35.45 14.92 4.67
C LYS A 17 -34.81 16.28 4.98
N ASN A 18 -33.81 16.32 5.86
CA ASN A 18 -33.03 17.52 6.17
C ASN A 18 -31.81 17.73 5.27
N GLY A 19 -31.73 17.04 4.12
CA GLY A 19 -30.71 17.26 3.10
C GLY A 19 -29.36 16.54 3.36
N TYR A 20 -29.28 15.63 4.33
CA TYR A 20 -28.07 14.86 4.56
C TYR A 20 -27.98 13.68 3.58
N GLU A 21 -26.80 13.50 2.98
CA GLU A 21 -26.47 12.28 2.25
C GLU A 21 -26.06 11.17 3.22
N ILE A 22 -26.77 10.04 3.15
CA ILE A 22 -26.48 8.88 4.01
C ILE A 22 -25.66 7.89 3.20
N ARG A 23 -24.46 7.57 3.69
CA ARG A 23 -23.58 6.55 3.12
C ARG A 23 -23.46 5.39 4.10
N ILE A 24 -23.85 4.19 3.66
CA ILE A 24 -23.87 2.98 4.48
C ILE A 24 -22.79 2.02 4.04
N LEU A 25 -21.82 1.75 4.93
CA LEU A 25 -20.86 0.67 4.78
C LEU A 25 -21.36 -0.54 5.56
N ASN A 26 -21.89 -1.54 4.85
CA ASN A 26 -22.44 -2.75 5.45
C ASN A 26 -21.43 -3.90 5.32
N THR A 27 -20.69 -4.18 6.40
CA THR A 27 -19.70 -5.25 6.46
C THR A 27 -20.30 -6.65 6.69
N ILE A 28 -21.59 -6.72 7.04
CA ILE A 28 -22.31 -7.99 7.22
C ILE A 28 -22.89 -8.49 5.89
N ASN A 29 -23.42 -7.57 5.09
CA ASN A 29 -23.98 -7.90 3.77
C ASN A 29 -23.48 -6.89 2.73
N PHE A 30 -22.38 -7.26 2.06
CA PHE A 30 -21.74 -6.42 1.05
C PHE A 30 -22.65 -6.08 -0.13
N LYS A 31 -23.64 -6.93 -0.47
CA LYS A 31 -24.62 -6.61 -1.52
C LYS A 31 -25.51 -5.39 -1.18
N LYS A 32 -25.64 -5.08 0.11
CA LYS A 32 -26.39 -3.90 0.62
C LYS A 32 -25.45 -2.78 1.06
N SER A 33 -24.16 -2.90 0.79
CA SER A 33 -23.17 -1.88 1.14
C SER A 33 -22.97 -0.90 0.00
N MET A 34 -22.76 0.35 0.32
CA MET A 34 -22.23 1.32 -0.63
C MET A 34 -20.75 1.10 -0.83
N HIS A 35 -20.26 1.43 -2.02
CA HIS A 35 -18.85 1.34 -2.33
C HIS A 35 -18.07 2.45 -1.62
N TYR A 36 -16.90 2.09 -1.11
CA TYR A 36 -15.96 3.02 -0.49
C TYR A 36 -14.59 2.86 -1.15
N ASN A 37 -14.12 3.92 -1.77
CA ASN A 37 -12.78 3.98 -2.33
C ASN A 37 -11.96 5.00 -1.54
N PRO A 38 -10.98 4.58 -0.73
CA PRO A 38 -10.17 5.50 0.08
C PRO A 38 -9.29 6.42 -0.77
N PHE A 39 -8.97 6.08 -2.02
CA PHE A 39 -8.21 6.97 -2.91
C PHE A 39 -8.93 8.30 -3.17
N ALA A 40 -10.26 8.30 -3.18
CA ALA A 40 -11.05 9.52 -3.34
C ALA A 40 -10.89 10.55 -2.19
N TYR A 41 -10.27 10.14 -1.09
CA TYR A 41 -10.03 10.98 0.09
C TYR A 41 -8.56 11.38 0.25
N ILE A 42 -7.72 11.06 -0.73
CA ILE A 42 -6.32 11.49 -0.76
C ILE A 42 -6.28 12.88 -1.38
N HIS A 43 -5.82 13.86 -0.61
CA HIS A 43 -5.65 15.24 -1.05
C HIS A 43 -4.20 15.71 -0.91
N SER A 44 -3.35 14.93 -0.25
CA SER A 44 -1.97 15.28 0.03
C SER A 44 -1.09 14.05 0.26
N GLU A 45 0.24 14.24 0.17
CA GLU A 45 1.23 13.20 0.53
C GLU A 45 1.02 12.67 1.98
N LYS A 46 0.51 13.53 2.88
CA LYS A 46 0.20 13.13 4.27
C LYS A 46 -0.96 12.15 4.34
N ASP A 47 -1.94 12.28 3.45
CA ASP A 47 -3.09 11.36 3.43
C ASP A 47 -2.70 10.00 2.86
N ILE A 48 -1.76 9.96 1.90
CA ILE A 48 -1.14 8.71 1.44
C ILE A 48 -0.48 8.00 2.64
N LEU A 49 0.33 8.71 3.41
CA LEU A 49 1.00 8.12 4.57
C LEU A 49 0.00 7.62 5.63
N LYS A 50 -1.08 8.36 5.89
CA LYS A 50 -2.14 7.91 6.81
C LYS A 50 -2.83 6.65 6.31
N LEU A 51 -3.18 6.59 5.01
CA LEU A 51 -3.77 5.40 4.41
C LEU A 51 -2.85 4.20 4.57
N VAL A 52 -1.57 4.34 4.22
CA VAL A 52 -0.57 3.27 4.33
C VAL A 52 -0.38 2.80 5.77
N THR A 53 -0.21 3.72 6.72
CA THR A 53 -0.05 3.36 8.13
C THR A 53 -1.29 2.66 8.69
N THR A 54 -2.48 3.05 8.26
CA THR A 54 -3.73 2.40 8.64
C THR A 54 -3.83 0.99 8.05
N LEU A 55 -3.46 0.80 6.78
CA LEU A 55 -3.42 -0.51 6.14
C LEU A 55 -2.49 -1.46 6.89
N ILE A 56 -1.25 -1.05 7.11
CA ILE A 56 -0.23 -1.86 7.79
C ILE A 56 -0.67 -2.18 9.22
N ALA A 57 -1.20 -1.21 9.97
CA ALA A 57 -1.66 -1.42 11.34
C ALA A 57 -2.80 -2.43 11.44
N ASN A 58 -3.71 -2.47 10.45
CA ASN A 58 -4.87 -3.37 10.45
C ASN A 58 -4.59 -4.74 9.81
N THR A 59 -3.50 -4.88 9.06
CA THR A 59 -3.10 -6.16 8.45
C THR A 59 -2.08 -6.93 9.29
N LYS A 60 -1.39 -6.27 10.22
CA LYS A 60 -0.56 -6.95 11.21
C LYS A 60 -1.49 -7.68 12.19
N GLY A 61 -1.45 -9.01 12.16
CA GLY A 61 -2.10 -9.83 13.18
C GLY A 61 -1.49 -9.60 14.57
N ASP A 62 -2.13 -10.11 15.62
CA ASP A 62 -1.67 -10.04 17.03
C ASP A 62 -0.31 -10.76 17.30
N GLY A 63 0.38 -11.20 16.25
CA GLY A 63 1.71 -11.79 16.31
C GLY A 63 2.78 -10.73 16.51
N LYS A 64 3.83 -11.12 17.24
CA LYS A 64 5.04 -10.36 17.60
C LYS A 64 5.36 -9.27 16.57
N SER A 65 5.61 -8.06 17.06
CA SER A 65 6.18 -6.92 16.32
C SER A 65 7.18 -7.43 15.27
N GLY A 66 6.75 -7.46 14.01
CA GLY A 66 7.65 -7.70 12.89
C GLY A 66 8.80 -6.71 12.98
N ASP A 67 9.99 -7.12 12.58
CA ASP A 67 11.16 -6.26 12.57
C ASP A 67 10.78 -4.86 12.06
N GLU A 68 11.05 -3.83 12.84
CA GLU A 68 10.73 -2.42 12.53
C GLU A 68 11.24 -2.02 11.15
N PHE A 69 12.34 -2.63 10.75
CA PHE A 69 12.96 -2.41 9.45
C PHE A 69 12.08 -2.90 8.28
N TRP A 70 11.47 -4.09 8.39
CA TRP A 70 10.55 -4.62 7.38
C TRP A 70 9.31 -3.74 7.24
N THR A 71 8.75 -3.32 8.36
CA THR A 71 7.61 -2.40 8.40
C THR A 71 7.93 -1.08 7.69
N LYS A 72 9.15 -0.58 7.88
CA LYS A 72 9.59 0.66 7.22
C LYS A 72 9.75 0.48 5.72
N ALA A 73 10.32 -0.62 5.26
CA ALA A 73 10.44 -0.93 3.84
C ALA A 73 9.07 -1.09 3.17
N GLU A 74 8.15 -1.82 3.81
CA GLU A 74 6.77 -2.00 3.37
C GLU A 74 6.03 -0.66 3.29
N THR A 75 6.18 0.21 4.30
CA THR A 75 5.61 1.56 4.29
C THR A 75 6.11 2.38 3.10
N LEU A 76 7.41 2.33 2.81
CA LEU A 76 8.00 3.05 1.68
C LEU A 76 7.46 2.54 0.34
N LEU A 77 7.34 1.21 0.19
CA LEU A 77 6.78 0.59 -1.01
C LEU A 77 5.33 1.02 -1.23
N TYR A 78 4.46 0.83 -0.24
CA TYR A 78 3.05 1.22 -0.38
C TYR A 78 2.89 2.73 -0.62
N CYS A 79 3.68 3.58 0.03
CA CYS A 79 3.68 5.01 -0.25
C CYS A 79 4.10 5.32 -1.70
N ALA A 80 5.06 4.59 -2.25
CA ALA A 80 5.48 4.76 -3.63
C ALA A 80 4.36 4.34 -4.61
N LEU A 81 3.80 3.13 -4.44
CA LEU A 81 2.78 2.59 -5.33
C LEU A 81 1.49 3.41 -5.28
N ILE A 82 0.96 3.69 -4.08
CA ILE A 82 -0.25 4.50 -3.91
C ILE A 82 -0.02 5.93 -4.42
N GLY A 83 1.16 6.49 -4.19
CA GLY A 83 1.52 7.79 -4.72
C GLY A 83 1.58 7.80 -6.25
N TYR A 84 2.12 6.76 -6.88
CA TYR A 84 2.11 6.62 -8.34
C TYR A 84 0.66 6.57 -8.86
N ILE A 85 -0.15 5.67 -8.32
CA ILE A 85 -1.55 5.50 -8.72
C ILE A 85 -2.34 6.81 -8.55
N HIS A 86 -2.16 7.51 -7.43
CA HIS A 86 -2.90 8.74 -7.15
C HIS A 86 -2.54 9.90 -8.09
N TYR A 87 -1.25 10.06 -8.45
CA TYR A 87 -0.81 11.22 -9.21
C TYR A 87 -0.71 10.97 -10.72
N GLU A 88 -0.48 9.74 -11.15
CA GLU A 88 -0.19 9.40 -12.55
C GLU A 88 -1.28 8.57 -13.23
N ALA A 89 -2.07 7.80 -12.46
CA ALA A 89 -3.12 6.98 -13.03
C ALA A 89 -4.43 7.77 -13.24
N PRO A 90 -5.24 7.42 -14.26
CA PRO A 90 -6.58 7.96 -14.43
C PRO A 90 -7.48 7.63 -13.23
N VAL A 91 -8.51 8.45 -13.01
CA VAL A 91 -9.36 8.36 -11.79
C VAL A 91 -10.00 6.98 -11.62
N GLU A 92 -10.36 6.33 -12.73
CA GLU A 92 -10.97 5.00 -12.75
C GLU A 92 -10.03 3.91 -12.21
N GLU A 93 -8.72 4.12 -12.34
CA GLU A 93 -7.68 3.21 -11.87
C GLU A 93 -7.17 3.56 -10.46
N GLN A 94 -7.61 4.68 -9.89
CA GLN A 94 -7.23 5.07 -8.53
C GLN A 94 -8.00 4.25 -7.49
N ASN A 95 -7.60 2.99 -7.30
CA ASN A 95 -8.25 2.05 -6.39
C ASN A 95 -7.30 0.93 -5.93
N PHE A 96 -7.78 0.08 -5.01
CA PHE A 96 -6.99 -1.04 -4.50
C PHE A 96 -6.79 -2.19 -5.49
N ALA A 97 -7.66 -2.36 -6.49
CA ALA A 97 -7.44 -3.40 -7.49
C ALA A 97 -6.16 -3.10 -8.28
N THR A 98 -5.99 -1.86 -8.72
CA THR A 98 -4.76 -1.39 -9.38
C THR A 98 -3.52 -1.54 -8.47
N LEU A 99 -3.65 -1.27 -7.16
CA LEU A 99 -2.55 -1.49 -6.22
C LEU A 99 -2.14 -2.97 -6.16
N ILE A 100 -3.10 -3.89 -6.15
CA ILE A 100 -2.85 -5.33 -6.15
C ILE A 100 -2.18 -5.75 -7.46
N GLU A 101 -2.62 -5.21 -8.60
CA GLU A 101 -1.98 -5.46 -9.90
C GLU A 101 -0.52 -5.01 -9.91
N PHE A 102 -0.21 -3.83 -9.35
CA PHE A 102 1.17 -3.36 -9.22
C PHE A 102 2.02 -4.29 -8.36
N ILE A 103 1.48 -4.73 -7.21
CA ILE A 103 2.18 -5.67 -6.33
C ILE A 103 2.46 -6.99 -7.05
N ASN A 104 1.47 -7.53 -7.78
CA ASN A 104 1.63 -8.76 -8.55
C ASN A 104 2.63 -8.60 -9.71
N ALA A 105 2.71 -7.40 -10.31
CA ALA A 105 3.67 -7.11 -11.38
C ALA A 105 5.11 -6.91 -10.87
N MET A 106 5.32 -6.82 -9.55
CA MET A 106 6.63 -6.72 -8.91
C MET A 106 7.28 -8.11 -8.69
N GLU A 107 7.12 -9.02 -9.63
CA GLU A 107 7.80 -10.32 -9.56
C GLU A 107 9.32 -10.14 -9.51
N VAL A 108 9.95 -10.88 -8.61
CA VAL A 108 11.42 -10.98 -8.52
C VAL A 108 11.82 -12.31 -9.16
N ARG A 109 12.68 -12.26 -10.18
CA ARG A 109 13.33 -13.44 -10.72
C ARG A 109 14.71 -13.58 -10.10
N GLU A 110 14.92 -14.67 -9.34
CA GLU A 110 16.19 -14.93 -8.66
C GLU A 110 17.30 -15.36 -9.61
N ASP A 111 16.95 -15.77 -10.82
CA ASP A 111 17.82 -16.33 -11.86
C ASP A 111 18.30 -15.29 -12.89
N ASP A 112 17.83 -14.05 -12.82
CA ASP A 112 18.20 -12.97 -13.75
C ASP A 112 18.44 -11.66 -12.98
N GLU A 113 19.70 -11.35 -12.72
CA GLU A 113 20.10 -10.13 -12.01
C GLU A 113 19.80 -8.82 -12.79
N GLU A 114 19.63 -8.92 -14.12
CA GLU A 114 19.29 -7.78 -14.98
C GLU A 114 17.78 -7.62 -15.18
N PHE A 115 16.97 -8.53 -14.63
CA PHE A 115 15.54 -8.48 -14.80
C PHE A 115 14.94 -7.24 -14.14
N GLN A 116 14.35 -6.39 -14.96
CA GLN A 116 13.54 -5.25 -14.53
C GLN A 116 12.05 -5.61 -14.62
N ASN A 117 11.35 -5.59 -13.51
CA ASN A 117 9.91 -5.79 -13.54
C ASN A 117 9.18 -4.55 -14.15
N PRO A 118 7.95 -4.71 -14.63
CA PRO A 118 7.19 -3.61 -15.24
C PRO A 118 7.09 -2.36 -14.36
N VAL A 119 7.00 -2.54 -13.05
CA VAL A 119 6.90 -1.43 -12.08
C VAL A 119 8.21 -0.66 -12.01
N ASP A 120 9.37 -1.34 -12.02
CA ASP A 120 10.67 -0.67 -12.09
C ASP A 120 10.75 0.25 -13.31
N ILE A 121 10.34 -0.24 -14.48
CA ILE A 121 10.36 0.53 -15.73
C ILE A 121 9.43 1.76 -15.64
N MET A 122 8.24 1.60 -15.03
CA MET A 122 7.30 2.71 -14.84
C MET A 122 7.91 3.79 -13.94
N PHE A 123 8.55 3.41 -12.83
CA PHE A 123 9.19 4.37 -11.92
C PHE A 123 10.42 5.05 -12.54
N GLU A 124 11.22 4.34 -13.34
CA GLU A 124 12.33 4.94 -14.08
C GLU A 124 11.84 5.99 -15.09
N ASN A 125 10.76 5.68 -15.81
CA ASN A 125 10.15 6.62 -16.75
C ASN A 125 9.61 7.87 -16.04
N LEU A 126 8.97 7.70 -14.88
CA LEU A 126 8.50 8.81 -14.07
C LEU A 126 9.67 9.62 -13.51
N GLU A 127 10.76 8.97 -13.10
CA GLU A 127 11.96 9.66 -12.64
C GLU A 127 12.60 10.54 -13.72
N LYS A 128 12.67 10.05 -14.96
CA LYS A 128 13.18 10.83 -16.11
C LYS A 128 12.34 12.09 -16.34
N LYS A 129 11.02 12.01 -16.11
CA LYS A 129 10.09 13.15 -16.26
C LYS A 129 10.15 14.11 -15.06
N ASN A 130 10.12 13.56 -13.85
CA ASN A 130 10.08 14.32 -12.61
C ASN A 130 10.87 13.63 -11.48
N PRO A 131 12.19 13.88 -11.38
CA PRO A 131 13.04 13.27 -10.35
C PRO A 131 12.62 13.59 -8.89
N LYS A 132 11.88 14.69 -8.70
CA LYS A 132 11.39 15.14 -7.39
C LYS A 132 10.00 14.65 -7.06
N HIS A 133 9.38 13.84 -7.92
CA HIS A 133 8.06 13.29 -7.69
C HIS A 133 7.99 12.49 -6.39
N PHE A 134 6.92 12.64 -5.63
CA PHE A 134 6.74 11.97 -4.33
C PHE A 134 6.96 10.46 -4.45
N ALA A 135 6.25 9.80 -5.39
CA ALA A 135 6.32 8.37 -5.59
C ALA A 135 7.74 7.89 -5.92
N VAL A 136 8.46 8.62 -6.79
CA VAL A 136 9.87 8.32 -7.14
C VAL A 136 10.77 8.40 -5.90
N ARG A 137 10.62 9.43 -5.08
CA ARG A 137 11.41 9.57 -3.83
C ARG A 137 11.17 8.41 -2.86
N GLN A 138 9.92 7.95 -2.72
CA GLN A 138 9.60 6.81 -1.85
C GLN A 138 10.14 5.50 -2.43
N TYR A 139 10.00 5.30 -3.74
CA TYR A 139 10.48 4.10 -4.42
C TYR A 139 12.00 3.94 -4.32
N LYS A 140 12.75 5.02 -4.52
CA LYS A 140 14.21 5.01 -4.32
C LYS A 140 14.61 4.61 -2.90
N LYS A 141 13.93 5.16 -1.90
CA LYS A 141 14.18 4.79 -0.50
C LYS A 141 13.84 3.32 -0.23
N TYR A 142 12.76 2.82 -0.84
CA TYR A 142 12.41 1.40 -0.77
C TYR A 142 13.49 0.52 -1.39
N LYS A 143 13.97 0.83 -2.60
CA LYS A 143 15.02 0.05 -3.28
C LYS A 143 16.32 0.02 -2.46
N LEU A 144 16.69 1.12 -1.84
CA LEU A 144 17.86 1.17 -0.93
C LEU A 144 17.63 0.27 0.32
N ALA A 145 16.46 0.33 0.92
CA ALA A 145 16.12 -0.52 2.06
C ALA A 145 16.09 -2.00 1.64
N ALA A 146 15.49 -2.34 0.50
CA ALA A 146 15.44 -3.70 -0.03
C ALA A 146 16.85 -4.25 -0.36
N GLY A 147 17.73 -3.42 -0.93
CA GLY A 147 19.12 -3.77 -1.17
C GLY A 147 19.88 -4.15 0.12
N VAL A 148 19.68 -3.39 1.20
CA VAL A 148 20.26 -3.71 2.52
C VAL A 148 19.69 -5.04 3.07
N ILE A 149 18.41 -5.32 2.82
CA ILE A 149 17.77 -6.58 3.23
C ILE A 149 18.43 -7.76 2.53
N ASN A 150 18.58 -7.70 1.22
CA ASN A 150 19.18 -8.77 0.44
C ASN A 150 20.63 -9.03 0.86
N TYR A 151 21.39 -7.97 1.13
CA TYR A 151 22.76 -8.10 1.63
C TYR A 151 22.83 -8.76 3.00
N LYS A 152 21.96 -8.38 3.95
CA LYS A 152 21.91 -9.02 5.28
C LYS A 152 21.50 -10.49 5.19
N ARG A 153 20.52 -10.82 4.34
CA ARG A 153 20.08 -12.20 4.11
C ARG A 153 21.20 -13.05 3.51
N PHE A 154 21.92 -12.50 2.54
CA PHE A 154 23.11 -13.14 1.96
C PHE A 154 24.18 -13.42 3.01
N LEU A 155 24.48 -12.45 3.90
CA LEU A 155 25.47 -12.65 4.98
C LEU A 155 25.02 -13.75 5.94
N ILE A 156 23.77 -13.77 6.40
CA ILE A 156 23.26 -14.80 7.30
C ILE A 156 23.39 -16.18 6.66
N GLN A 157 22.94 -16.33 5.42
CA GLN A 157 23.05 -17.61 4.69
C GLN A 157 24.51 -18.05 4.44
N SER A 158 25.44 -17.10 4.27
CA SER A 158 26.86 -17.42 4.11
C SER A 158 27.49 -17.90 5.43
N TYR A 159 27.06 -17.36 6.55
CA TYR A 159 27.48 -17.83 7.90
C TYR A 159 26.95 -19.24 8.23
N GLU A 160 25.69 -19.52 7.88
CA GLU A 160 25.08 -20.83 8.10
C GLU A 160 25.68 -21.95 7.22
N ARG A 161 26.30 -21.60 6.09
CA ARG A 161 26.98 -22.57 5.19
C ARG A 161 28.44 -22.85 5.53
N GLN A 162 29.03 -22.19 6.52
CA GLN A 162 30.38 -22.54 6.97
C GLN A 162 30.31 -23.83 7.79
N PRO A 163 30.96 -24.94 7.35
CA PRO A 163 31.04 -26.14 8.16
C PRO A 163 31.78 -25.76 9.45
N MET A 164 31.18 -26.09 10.59
CA MET A 164 31.92 -26.00 11.87
C MET A 164 33.19 -26.82 11.72
N ALA A 165 34.32 -26.12 11.70
CA ALA A 165 35.63 -26.78 11.76
C ALA A 165 35.68 -27.55 13.05
N ALA A 166 35.74 -28.89 12.93
CA ALA A 166 35.90 -29.82 14.04
C ALA A 166 37.34 -29.73 14.60
#